data_a238642e882fcf1dcd4649f2eafbc234
#
_entry.id   a238642e882fcf1dcd4649f2eafbc234
#
_cell.length_a   1.000
_cell.length_b   1.000
_cell.length_c   1.000
_cell.angle_alpha   90.00
_cell.angle_beta   90.00
_cell.angle_gamma   90.00
#
_symmetry.space_group_name_H-M   'P 1'
#
loop_
_entity.id
_entity.type
_entity.pdbx_description
1 polymer ?
#
loop_
_entity_poly.entity_id
_entity_poly.type
_entity_poly.pdbx_seq_one_letter_code
_entity_poly.pdbx_strand_id
1 'polypeptide(L)'
;VIITTIVILTGLSAGPRAAIYSAGFLCYMGFLGFWVKAMTTLALLGTAAILSIAIGIPLGIFCARRQRFYSMIRPIMDFMQTMPAFVFMIPVIAFFGTGKVAAVIITMIFGGTPVVRLTVLGLRGVPETIREAAIAYGASKWYLLRKVDLPLATPSILAGVNQTVMLSLAMVVVASLIGAKGLGQDVLEALQYANVGQGILAGVAILFVALILDRVVQGKKRV
;
A
#
# COMPACT_ATOMS: atom_id res chain seq x y z
N VAL A 1 2.41 -5.03 24.71
CA VAL A 1 3.14 -3.95 24.05
C VAL A 1 2.61 -3.73 22.63
N ILE A 2 2.60 -4.72 21.72
CA ILE A 2 2.18 -4.52 20.30
C ILE A 2 0.71 -4.10 20.20
N ILE A 3 -0.21 -4.75 20.95
CA ILE A 3 -1.64 -4.39 20.95
C ILE A 3 -1.81 -2.95 21.39
N THR A 4 -1.21 -2.58 22.51
CA THR A 4 -1.30 -1.21 23.05
C THR A 4 -0.73 -0.18 22.07
N THR A 5 0.40 -0.49 21.40
CA THR A 5 0.99 0.41 20.40
C THR A 5 0.07 0.61 19.18
N ILE A 6 -0.52 -0.46 18.64
CA ILE A 6 -1.45 -0.36 17.50
C ILE A 6 -2.73 0.38 17.89
N VAL A 7 -3.30 0.09 19.07
CA VAL A 7 -4.50 0.77 19.58
C VAL A 7 -4.25 2.27 19.81
N ILE A 8 -3.09 2.62 20.37
CA ILE A 8 -2.69 4.02 20.56
C ILE A 8 -2.50 4.71 19.20
N LEU A 9 -1.78 4.09 18.26
CA LEU A 9 -1.58 4.62 16.91
C LEU A 9 -2.91 4.85 16.18
N THR A 10 -3.82 3.88 16.21
CA THR A 10 -5.15 4.01 15.59
C THR A 10 -6.02 5.05 16.32
N GLY A 11 -5.90 5.16 17.63
CA GLY A 11 -6.59 6.18 18.41
C GLY A 11 -6.12 7.61 18.10
N LEU A 12 -4.81 7.80 17.96
CA LEU A 12 -4.22 9.09 17.62
C LEU A 12 -4.49 9.48 16.16
N SER A 13 -4.44 8.52 15.22
CA SER A 13 -4.62 8.78 13.79
C SER A 13 -6.07 8.88 13.36
N ALA A 14 -6.97 8.03 13.87
CA ALA A 14 -8.35 7.89 13.38
C ALA A 14 -9.45 8.12 14.46
N GLY A 15 -9.05 8.40 15.71
CA GLY A 15 -9.96 8.75 16.81
C GLY A 15 -10.36 7.56 17.70
N PRO A 16 -11.07 7.82 18.85
CA PRO A 16 -11.32 6.82 19.89
C PRO A 16 -12.19 5.64 19.42
N ARG A 17 -13.12 5.87 18.49
CA ARG A 17 -13.94 4.79 17.91
C ARG A 17 -13.09 3.79 17.15
N ALA A 18 -12.11 4.26 16.37
CA ALA A 18 -11.18 3.39 15.64
C ALA A 18 -10.28 2.61 16.59
N ALA A 19 -9.88 3.18 17.73
CA ALA A 19 -9.13 2.49 18.77
C ALA A 19 -9.94 1.32 19.38
N ILE A 20 -11.22 1.50 19.65
CA ILE A 20 -12.09 0.45 20.19
C ILE A 20 -12.24 -0.69 19.18
N TYR A 21 -12.50 -0.38 17.89
CA TYR A 21 -12.58 -1.40 16.85
C TYR A 21 -11.25 -2.15 16.67
N SER A 22 -10.14 -1.45 16.65
CA SER A 22 -8.83 -2.11 16.54
C SER A 22 -8.51 -2.99 17.73
N ALA A 23 -8.88 -2.60 18.95
CA ALA A 23 -8.75 -3.43 20.14
C ALA A 23 -9.58 -4.72 20.04
N GLY A 24 -10.85 -4.62 19.62
CA GLY A 24 -11.73 -5.78 19.39
C GLY A 24 -11.17 -6.74 18.34
N PHE A 25 -10.65 -6.20 17.22
CA PHE A 25 -10.06 -7.00 16.15
C PHE A 25 -8.76 -7.70 16.58
N LEU A 26 -7.92 -7.03 17.37
CA LEU A 26 -6.71 -7.64 17.91
C LEU A 26 -7.01 -8.71 18.94
N CYS A 27 -8.05 -8.54 19.77
CA CYS A 27 -8.55 -9.57 20.66
C CYS A 27 -9.06 -10.78 19.87
N TYR A 28 -9.86 -10.59 18.82
CA TYR A 28 -10.31 -11.65 17.92
C TYR A 28 -9.14 -12.49 17.39
N MET A 29 -8.09 -11.82 16.88
CA MET A 29 -6.90 -12.51 16.38
C MET A 29 -6.15 -13.27 17.47
N GLY A 30 -6.11 -12.73 18.70
CA GLY A 30 -5.49 -13.37 19.84
C GLY A 30 -6.22 -14.65 20.27
N PHE A 31 -7.55 -14.59 20.39
CA PHE A 31 -8.38 -15.74 20.79
C PHE A 31 -8.37 -16.88 19.77
N LEU A 32 -8.31 -16.57 18.48
CA LEU A 32 -8.30 -17.59 17.41
C LEU A 32 -6.88 -18.09 17.05
N GLY A 33 -5.85 -17.62 17.74
CA GLY A 33 -4.47 -18.04 17.45
C GLY A 33 -3.86 -17.47 16.17
N PHE A 34 -4.51 -16.50 15.51
CA PHE A 34 -4.02 -15.85 14.29
C PHE A 34 -2.95 -14.79 14.54
N TRP A 35 -2.58 -14.53 15.79
CA TRP A 35 -1.69 -13.43 16.16
C TRP A 35 -0.36 -13.43 15.40
N VAL A 36 0.36 -14.54 15.41
CA VAL A 36 1.67 -14.63 14.74
C VAL A 36 1.53 -14.48 13.23
N LYS A 37 0.50 -15.09 12.65
CA LYS A 37 0.21 -15.01 11.20
C LYS A 37 -0.18 -13.60 10.79
N ALA A 38 -0.99 -12.90 11.59
CA ALA A 38 -1.38 -11.52 11.39
C ALA A 38 -0.17 -10.57 11.44
N MET A 39 0.71 -10.73 12.44
CA MET A 39 1.93 -9.92 12.55
C MET A 39 2.89 -10.17 11.39
N THR A 40 3.02 -11.42 10.94
CA THR A 40 3.85 -11.77 9.77
C THR A 40 3.28 -11.13 8.50
N THR A 41 1.95 -11.17 8.32
CA THR A 41 1.27 -10.51 7.20
C THR A 41 1.46 -9.00 7.23
N LEU A 42 1.26 -8.37 8.40
CA LEU A 42 1.50 -6.93 8.58
C LEU A 42 2.94 -6.53 8.28
N ALA A 43 3.92 -7.32 8.72
CA ALA A 43 5.33 -7.06 8.46
C ALA A 43 5.64 -7.14 6.95
N LEU A 44 5.13 -8.15 6.24
CA LEU A 44 5.32 -8.31 4.81
C LEU A 44 4.68 -7.16 4.03
N LEU A 45 3.41 -6.89 4.30
CA LEU A 45 2.65 -5.82 3.65
C LEU A 45 3.23 -4.44 3.95
N GLY A 46 3.56 -4.19 5.22
CA GLY A 46 4.17 -2.93 5.64
C GLY A 46 5.50 -2.69 4.94
N THR A 47 6.35 -3.70 4.85
CA THR A 47 7.62 -3.62 4.13
C THR A 47 7.40 -3.33 2.65
N ALA A 48 6.51 -4.08 1.98
CA ALA A 48 6.21 -3.87 0.57
C ALA A 48 5.61 -2.48 0.31
N ALA A 49 4.66 -2.04 1.13
CA ALA A 49 4.03 -0.73 1.00
C ALA A 49 5.04 0.42 1.24
N ILE A 50 5.84 0.34 2.30
CA ILE A 50 6.87 1.37 2.60
C ILE A 50 7.87 1.48 1.44
N LEU A 51 8.38 0.36 0.92
CA LEU A 51 9.29 0.37 -0.21
C LEU A 51 8.63 0.91 -1.48
N SER A 52 7.37 0.50 -1.76
CA SER A 52 6.60 1.03 -2.89
C SER A 52 6.40 2.54 -2.81
N ILE A 53 6.10 3.07 -1.63
CA ILE A 53 5.90 4.50 -1.40
C ILE A 53 7.24 5.25 -1.49
N ALA A 54 8.28 4.73 -0.85
CA ALA A 54 9.61 5.32 -0.82
C ALA A 54 10.24 5.44 -2.22
N ILE A 55 9.99 4.48 -3.11
CA ILE A 55 10.44 4.50 -4.50
C ILE A 55 9.43 5.23 -5.39
N GLY A 56 8.14 4.97 -5.20
CA GLY A 56 7.07 5.42 -6.09
C GLY A 56 6.84 6.93 -6.04
N ILE A 57 6.90 7.57 -4.87
CA ILE A 57 6.73 9.03 -4.78
C ILE A 57 7.87 9.78 -5.50
N PRO A 58 9.18 9.51 -5.24
CA PRO A 58 10.25 10.16 -5.98
C PRO A 58 10.20 9.89 -7.48
N LEU A 59 9.88 8.64 -7.88
CA LEU A 59 9.70 8.29 -9.29
C LEU A 59 8.52 9.07 -9.92
N GLY A 60 7.41 9.20 -9.21
CA GLY A 60 6.25 9.98 -9.65
C GLY A 60 6.58 11.46 -9.81
N ILE A 61 7.33 12.05 -8.86
CA ILE A 61 7.80 13.45 -8.97
C ILE A 61 8.70 13.64 -10.19
N PHE A 62 9.62 12.70 -10.43
CA PHE A 62 10.51 12.74 -11.59
C PHE A 62 9.73 12.62 -12.91
N CYS A 63 8.78 11.68 -12.99
CA CYS A 63 7.89 11.49 -14.13
C CYS A 63 6.98 12.70 -14.40
N ALA A 64 6.47 13.36 -13.35
CA ALA A 64 5.64 14.55 -13.50
C ALA A 64 6.38 15.70 -14.17
N ARG A 65 7.68 15.84 -13.87
CA ARG A 65 8.54 16.89 -14.41
C ARG A 65 9.10 16.60 -15.82
N ARG A 66 9.13 15.33 -16.23
CA ARG A 66 9.70 14.89 -17.52
C ARG A 66 8.70 14.09 -18.33
N GLN A 67 7.93 14.77 -19.17
CA GLN A 67 6.89 14.16 -20.02
C GLN A 67 7.40 12.98 -20.85
N ARG A 68 8.57 13.12 -21.49
CA ARG A 68 9.16 12.06 -22.31
C ARG A 68 9.43 10.80 -21.49
N PHE A 69 9.96 10.94 -20.29
CA PHE A 69 10.24 9.84 -19.39
C PHE A 69 8.95 9.15 -18.90
N TYR A 70 7.94 9.94 -18.56
CA TYR A 70 6.63 9.39 -18.19
C TYR A 70 5.97 8.62 -19.34
N SER A 71 6.07 9.10 -20.58
CA SER A 71 5.53 8.41 -21.75
C SER A 71 6.20 7.05 -22.01
N MET A 72 7.47 6.89 -21.61
CA MET A 72 8.19 5.61 -21.69
C MET A 72 7.81 4.65 -20.55
N ILE A 73 7.61 5.16 -19.33
CA ILE A 73 7.29 4.34 -18.16
C ILE A 73 5.80 3.96 -18.11
N ARG A 74 4.93 4.81 -18.62
CA ARG A 74 3.47 4.57 -18.59
C ARG A 74 3.06 3.22 -19.18
N PRO A 75 3.49 2.81 -20.39
CA PRO A 75 3.13 1.49 -20.92
C PRO A 75 3.65 0.35 -20.06
N ILE A 76 4.83 0.49 -19.42
CA ILE A 76 5.35 -0.53 -18.50
C ILE A 76 4.44 -0.68 -17.28
N MET A 77 4.00 0.45 -16.69
CA MET A 77 3.07 0.44 -15.58
C MET A 77 1.68 -0.11 -15.98
N ASP A 78 1.22 0.20 -17.20
CA ASP A 78 -0.03 -0.34 -17.75
C ASP A 78 0.07 -1.86 -17.90
N PHE A 79 1.18 -2.35 -18.46
CA PHE A 79 1.49 -3.76 -18.58
C PHE A 79 1.53 -4.47 -17.20
N MET A 80 2.21 -3.87 -16.21
CA MET A 80 2.30 -4.42 -14.85
C MET A 80 0.92 -4.56 -14.17
N GLN A 81 -0.05 -3.71 -14.49
CA GLN A 81 -1.39 -3.77 -13.89
C GLN A 81 -2.39 -4.63 -14.67
N THR A 82 -2.17 -4.82 -15.98
CA THR A 82 -3.06 -5.64 -16.81
C THR A 82 -2.70 -7.11 -16.76
N MET A 83 -1.45 -7.45 -16.50
CA MET A 83 -1.02 -8.85 -16.38
C MET A 83 -1.49 -9.47 -15.08
N PRO A 84 -1.94 -10.73 -15.10
CA PRO A 84 -2.19 -11.49 -13.88
C PRO A 84 -0.95 -11.55 -12.99
N ALA A 85 -1.12 -11.37 -11.68
CA ALA A 85 -0.01 -11.39 -10.72
C ALA A 85 0.85 -12.66 -10.80
N PHE A 86 0.25 -13.78 -11.16
CA PHE A 86 0.93 -15.07 -11.35
C PHE A 86 2.06 -15.04 -12.39
N VAL A 87 1.92 -14.20 -13.43
CA VAL A 87 2.94 -14.11 -14.49
C VAL A 87 4.23 -13.48 -13.94
N PHE A 88 4.13 -12.52 -13.03
CA PHE A 88 5.30 -11.92 -12.37
C PHE A 88 5.96 -12.86 -11.36
N MET A 89 5.22 -13.84 -10.84
CA MET A 89 5.77 -14.78 -9.85
C MET A 89 6.91 -15.61 -10.46
N ILE A 90 6.77 -16.03 -11.73
CA ILE A 90 7.74 -16.92 -12.38
C ILE A 90 9.15 -16.30 -12.41
N PRO A 91 9.38 -15.13 -13.02
CA PRO A 91 10.71 -14.53 -13.04
C PRO A 91 11.21 -14.13 -11.65
N VAL A 92 10.33 -13.64 -10.77
CA VAL A 92 10.74 -13.27 -9.41
C VAL A 92 11.20 -14.48 -8.60
N ILE A 93 10.50 -15.62 -8.72
CA ILE A 93 10.93 -16.88 -8.08
C ILE A 93 12.24 -17.39 -8.68
N ALA A 94 12.42 -17.28 -9.98
CA ALA A 94 13.65 -17.71 -10.65
C ALA A 94 14.89 -16.94 -10.15
N PHE A 95 14.76 -15.64 -9.87
CA PHE A 95 15.87 -14.81 -9.40
C PHE A 95 16.06 -14.80 -7.88
N PHE A 96 14.98 -14.84 -7.10
CA PHE A 96 15.00 -14.61 -5.65
C PHE A 96 14.58 -15.84 -4.83
N GLY A 97 14.22 -16.94 -5.49
CA GLY A 97 13.67 -18.11 -4.83
C GLY A 97 12.27 -17.90 -4.29
N THR A 98 11.75 -18.91 -3.58
CA THR A 98 10.45 -18.83 -2.89
C THR A 98 10.60 -18.18 -1.51
N GLY A 99 9.55 -17.55 -0.99
CA GLY A 99 9.51 -17.02 0.37
C GLY A 99 9.24 -15.52 0.48
N LYS A 100 9.61 -14.94 1.62
CA LYS A 100 9.25 -13.55 1.97
C LYS A 100 9.81 -12.50 1.02
N VAL A 101 11.04 -12.68 0.53
CA VAL A 101 11.70 -11.70 -0.36
C VAL A 101 10.95 -11.61 -1.69
N ALA A 102 10.70 -12.75 -2.34
CA ALA A 102 9.93 -12.80 -3.57
C ALA A 102 8.53 -12.23 -3.38
N ALA A 103 7.86 -12.55 -2.26
CA ALA A 103 6.54 -12.01 -1.93
C ALA A 103 6.52 -10.49 -1.80
N VAL A 104 7.52 -9.89 -1.14
CA VAL A 104 7.65 -8.42 -1.04
C VAL A 104 7.84 -7.81 -2.42
N ILE A 105 8.73 -8.37 -3.25
CA ILE A 105 9.02 -7.85 -4.60
C ILE A 105 7.76 -7.88 -5.49
N ILE A 106 7.03 -9.01 -5.52
CA ILE A 106 5.80 -9.15 -6.31
C ILE A 106 4.73 -8.15 -5.81
N THR A 107 4.58 -8.04 -4.50
CA THR A 107 3.65 -7.08 -3.90
C THR A 107 4.02 -5.64 -4.24
N MET A 108 5.32 -5.29 -4.28
CA MET A 108 5.80 -3.98 -4.70
C MET A 108 5.52 -3.70 -6.18
N ILE A 109 5.76 -4.67 -7.06
CA ILE A 109 5.53 -4.53 -8.49
C ILE A 109 4.05 -4.23 -8.75
N PHE A 110 3.16 -5.03 -8.15
CA PHE A 110 1.73 -4.90 -8.36
C PHE A 110 1.13 -3.70 -7.61
N GLY A 111 1.46 -3.56 -6.34
CA GLY A 111 0.90 -2.52 -5.46
C GLY A 111 1.52 -1.13 -5.63
N GLY A 112 2.74 -1.03 -6.16
CA GLY A 112 3.49 0.24 -6.23
C GLY A 112 3.08 1.17 -7.37
N THR A 113 2.43 0.67 -8.41
CA THR A 113 2.06 1.48 -9.58
C THR A 113 1.10 2.64 -9.27
N PRO A 114 0.05 2.50 -8.42
CA PRO A 114 -0.88 3.59 -8.13
C PRO A 114 -0.21 4.81 -7.51
N VAL A 115 0.72 4.62 -6.58
CA VAL A 115 1.38 5.77 -5.94
C VAL A 115 2.18 6.58 -6.96
N VAL A 116 2.83 5.94 -7.94
CA VAL A 116 3.52 6.65 -9.03
C VAL A 116 2.52 7.44 -9.87
N ARG A 117 1.44 6.80 -10.33
CA ARG A 117 0.43 7.42 -11.20
C ARG A 117 -0.27 8.59 -10.53
N LEU A 118 -0.73 8.41 -9.30
CA LEU A 118 -1.47 9.45 -8.58
C LEU A 118 -0.55 10.59 -8.13
N THR A 119 0.75 10.34 -7.90
CA THR A 119 1.74 11.39 -7.70
C THR A 119 1.92 12.22 -8.98
N VAL A 120 2.02 11.57 -10.16
CA VAL A 120 2.10 12.28 -11.44
C VAL A 120 0.83 13.09 -11.69
N LEU A 121 -0.33 12.48 -11.49
CA LEU A 121 -1.63 13.13 -11.69
C LEU A 121 -1.79 14.35 -10.79
N GLY A 122 -1.51 14.20 -9.50
CA GLY A 122 -1.60 15.29 -8.53
C GLY A 122 -0.69 16.46 -8.86
N LEU A 123 0.57 16.18 -9.22
CA LEU A 123 1.54 17.23 -9.56
C LEU A 123 1.19 17.93 -10.88
N ARG A 124 0.66 17.22 -11.87
CA ARG A 124 0.23 17.83 -13.16
C ARG A 124 -1.11 18.53 -13.05
N GLY A 125 -1.93 18.14 -12.08
CA GLY A 125 -3.22 18.77 -11.80
C GLY A 125 -3.13 20.13 -11.10
N VAL A 126 -1.95 20.56 -10.66
CA VAL A 126 -1.75 21.88 -10.04
C VAL A 126 -2.01 22.96 -11.09
N PRO A 127 -2.94 23.91 -10.83
CA PRO A 127 -3.28 24.97 -11.77
C PRO A 127 -2.06 25.82 -12.18
N GLU A 128 -1.89 26.05 -13.47
CA GLU A 128 -0.75 26.81 -14.00
C GLU A 128 -0.76 28.27 -13.49
N THR A 129 -1.93 28.85 -13.29
CA THR A 129 -2.09 30.20 -12.72
C THR A 129 -1.43 30.35 -11.35
N ILE A 130 -1.50 29.31 -10.50
CA ILE A 130 -0.85 29.33 -9.19
C ILE A 130 0.68 29.24 -9.34
N ARG A 131 1.16 28.47 -10.30
CA ARG A 131 2.60 28.38 -10.61
C ARG A 131 3.15 29.68 -11.15
N GLU A 132 2.43 30.29 -12.13
CA GLU A 132 2.80 31.59 -12.71
C GLU A 132 2.84 32.68 -11.64
N ALA A 133 1.85 32.76 -10.78
CA ALA A 133 1.85 33.69 -9.65
C ALA A 133 3.08 33.49 -8.76
N ALA A 134 3.39 32.25 -8.36
CA ALA A 134 4.56 31.98 -7.53
C ALA A 134 5.86 32.34 -8.23
N ILE A 135 5.99 32.12 -9.54
CA ILE A 135 7.16 32.51 -10.34
C ILE A 135 7.28 34.04 -10.43
N ALA A 136 6.16 34.76 -10.61
CA ALA A 136 6.15 36.22 -10.63
C ALA A 136 6.67 36.83 -9.31
N TYR A 137 6.44 36.12 -8.18
CA TYR A 137 7.03 36.47 -6.87
C TYR A 137 8.46 35.97 -6.68
N GLY A 138 9.13 35.46 -7.72
CA GLY A 138 10.53 35.05 -7.67
C GLY A 138 10.76 33.64 -7.13
N ALA A 139 9.75 32.75 -7.15
CA ALA A 139 9.91 31.39 -6.67
C ALA A 139 10.90 30.59 -7.55
N SER A 140 11.93 30.02 -6.94
CA SER A 140 12.83 29.08 -7.60
C SER A 140 12.11 27.75 -7.90
N LYS A 141 12.63 26.95 -8.85
CA LYS A 141 12.07 25.63 -9.22
C LYS A 141 11.95 24.67 -8.02
N TRP A 142 12.85 24.75 -7.06
CA TRP A 142 12.82 23.93 -5.85
C TRP A 142 11.76 24.44 -4.85
N TYR A 143 11.68 25.76 -4.70
CA TYR A 143 10.66 26.39 -3.88
C TYR A 143 9.25 26.09 -4.40
N LEU A 144 9.06 26.22 -5.72
CA LEU A 144 7.81 25.89 -6.41
C LEU A 144 7.39 24.44 -6.12
N LEU A 145 8.31 23.47 -6.30
CA LEU A 145 8.01 22.07 -5.98
C LEU A 145 7.58 21.89 -4.54
N ARG A 146 8.38 22.41 -3.60
CA ARG A 146 8.22 22.07 -2.17
C ARG A 146 7.09 22.84 -1.50
N LYS A 147 6.83 24.09 -1.93
CA LYS A 147 5.88 24.98 -1.28
C LYS A 147 4.55 25.14 -2.02
N VAL A 148 4.51 24.80 -3.30
CA VAL A 148 3.31 24.94 -4.15
C VAL A 148 2.86 23.58 -4.66
N ASP A 149 3.67 22.91 -5.48
CA ASP A 149 3.25 21.69 -6.18
C ASP A 149 2.94 20.52 -5.22
N LEU A 150 3.87 20.20 -4.31
CA LEU A 150 3.70 19.09 -3.38
C LEU A 150 2.52 19.29 -2.41
N PRO A 151 2.34 20.45 -1.75
CA PRO A 151 1.19 20.66 -0.89
C PRO A 151 -0.15 20.54 -1.61
N LEU A 152 -0.27 21.08 -2.84
CA LEU A 152 -1.48 20.99 -3.64
C LEU A 152 -1.70 19.58 -4.20
N ALA A 153 -0.64 18.83 -4.50
CA ALA A 153 -0.71 17.44 -4.95
C ALA A 153 -0.93 16.43 -3.81
N THR A 154 -0.74 16.84 -2.54
CA THR A 154 -0.82 15.94 -1.37
C THR A 154 -2.09 15.10 -1.33
N PRO A 155 -3.31 15.61 -1.59
CA PRO A 155 -4.52 14.77 -1.59
C PRO A 155 -4.45 13.61 -2.60
N SER A 156 -3.94 13.86 -3.80
CA SER A 156 -3.76 12.83 -4.83
C SER A 156 -2.65 11.85 -4.47
N ILE A 157 -1.55 12.33 -3.88
CA ILE A 157 -0.45 11.47 -3.41
C ILE A 157 -0.94 10.53 -2.31
N LEU A 158 -1.69 11.05 -1.32
CA LEU A 158 -2.26 10.24 -0.24
C LEU A 158 -3.29 9.22 -0.77
N ALA A 159 -4.09 9.59 -1.77
CA ALA A 159 -4.96 8.64 -2.45
C ALA A 159 -4.14 7.50 -3.11
N GLY A 160 -2.99 7.82 -3.72
CA GLY A 160 -2.05 6.85 -4.28
C GLY A 160 -1.46 5.93 -3.21
N VAL A 161 -1.05 6.47 -2.09
CA VAL A 161 -0.55 5.71 -0.94
C VAL A 161 -1.61 4.74 -0.44
N ASN A 162 -2.85 5.22 -0.23
CA ASN A 162 -3.95 4.39 0.22
C ASN A 162 -4.25 3.24 -0.76
N GLN A 163 -4.31 3.53 -2.05
CA GLN A 163 -4.56 2.52 -3.08
C GLN A 163 -3.42 1.49 -3.15
N THR A 164 -2.17 1.92 -2.97
CA THR A 164 -0.99 1.03 -2.88
C THR A 164 -1.13 0.06 -1.71
N VAL A 165 -1.51 0.54 -0.53
CA VAL A 165 -1.72 -0.32 0.66
C VAL A 165 -2.85 -1.32 0.41
N MET A 166 -3.98 -0.89 -0.17
CA MET A 166 -5.12 -1.78 -0.44
C MET A 166 -4.78 -2.85 -1.48
N LEU A 167 -4.04 -2.50 -2.55
CA LEU A 167 -3.58 -3.48 -3.53
C LEU A 167 -2.53 -4.44 -2.95
N SER A 168 -1.68 -3.97 -2.06
CA SER A 168 -0.73 -4.83 -1.34
C SER A 168 -1.48 -5.88 -0.50
N LEU A 169 -2.59 -5.51 0.16
CA LEU A 169 -3.45 -6.44 0.88
C LEU A 169 -4.06 -7.50 -0.03
N ALA A 170 -4.49 -7.14 -1.24
CA ALA A 170 -5.01 -8.10 -2.20
C ALA A 170 -3.95 -9.16 -2.61
N MET A 171 -2.66 -8.84 -2.49
CA MET A 171 -1.57 -9.75 -2.79
C MET A 171 -1.24 -10.76 -1.67
N VAL A 172 -1.88 -10.69 -0.50
CA VAL A 172 -1.58 -11.57 0.65
C VAL A 172 -1.73 -13.04 0.31
N VAL A 173 -2.83 -13.41 -0.36
CA VAL A 173 -3.10 -14.81 -0.75
C VAL A 173 -2.14 -15.24 -1.86
N VAL A 174 -1.88 -14.36 -2.83
CA VAL A 174 -0.92 -14.63 -3.92
C VAL A 174 0.49 -14.84 -3.36
N ALA A 175 0.91 -14.03 -2.37
CA ALA A 175 2.18 -14.18 -1.69
C ALA A 175 2.32 -15.54 -0.99
N SER A 176 1.23 -16.11 -0.51
CA SER A 176 1.22 -17.43 0.14
C SER A 176 1.50 -18.57 -0.83
N LEU A 177 1.12 -18.44 -2.11
CA LEU A 177 1.41 -19.41 -3.16
C LEU A 177 2.92 -19.59 -3.40
N ILE A 178 3.71 -18.60 -3.06
CA ILE A 178 5.18 -18.62 -3.19
C ILE A 178 5.89 -18.86 -1.85
N GLY A 179 5.16 -19.37 -0.86
CA GLY A 179 5.73 -19.76 0.44
C GLY A 179 5.87 -18.61 1.45
N ALA A 180 5.21 -17.48 1.25
CA ALA A 180 5.13 -16.45 2.28
C ALA A 180 4.16 -16.88 3.37
N LYS A 181 4.67 -17.05 4.59
CA LYS A 181 3.84 -17.39 5.76
C LYS A 181 3.00 -16.19 6.20
N GLY A 182 1.77 -16.46 6.66
CA GLY A 182 0.86 -15.44 7.16
C GLY A 182 -0.61 -15.86 7.05
N LEU A 183 -1.53 -14.91 7.21
CA LEU A 183 -2.98 -15.14 7.10
C LEU A 183 -3.41 -15.64 5.71
N GLY A 184 -2.70 -15.26 4.66
CA GLY A 184 -2.97 -15.73 3.30
C GLY A 184 -2.78 -17.24 3.16
N GLN A 185 -1.88 -17.84 3.93
CA GLN A 185 -1.67 -19.28 3.93
C GLN A 185 -2.92 -20.02 4.43
N ASP A 186 -3.59 -19.52 5.48
CA ASP A 186 -4.81 -20.14 5.99
C ASP A 186 -5.95 -20.08 4.96
N VAL A 187 -6.05 -18.97 4.22
CA VAL A 187 -7.03 -18.86 3.12
C VAL A 187 -6.69 -19.84 2.01
N LEU A 188 -5.43 -19.95 1.63
CA LEU A 188 -4.97 -20.87 0.60
C LEU A 188 -5.24 -22.33 1.00
N GLU A 189 -4.91 -22.73 2.23
CA GLU A 189 -5.18 -24.05 2.78
C GLU A 189 -6.69 -24.34 2.81
N ALA A 190 -7.49 -23.37 3.24
CA ALA A 190 -8.94 -23.49 3.25
C ALA A 190 -9.53 -23.72 1.84
N LEU A 191 -8.97 -23.06 0.82
CA LEU A 191 -9.37 -23.27 -0.58
C LEU A 191 -8.95 -24.66 -1.09
N GLN A 192 -7.74 -25.11 -0.76
CA GLN A 192 -7.22 -26.41 -1.20
C GLN A 192 -7.98 -27.60 -0.60
N TYR A 193 -8.39 -27.48 0.67
CA TYR A 193 -9.10 -28.54 1.40
C TYR A 193 -10.61 -28.34 1.48
N ALA A 194 -11.15 -27.32 0.78
CA ALA A 194 -12.56 -26.93 0.82
C ALA A 194 -13.10 -26.70 2.27
N ASN A 195 -12.23 -26.23 3.17
CA ASN A 195 -12.58 -25.96 4.56
C ASN A 195 -13.18 -24.54 4.69
N VAL A 196 -14.49 -24.46 4.49
CA VAL A 196 -15.24 -23.19 4.50
C VAL A 196 -15.09 -22.45 5.83
N GLY A 197 -15.10 -23.18 6.98
CA GLY A 197 -14.98 -22.57 8.30
C GLY A 197 -13.64 -21.86 8.50
N GLN A 198 -12.53 -22.54 8.18
CA GLN A 198 -11.19 -21.93 8.25
C GLN A 198 -11.06 -20.74 7.27
N GLY A 199 -11.63 -20.86 6.06
CA GLY A 199 -11.59 -19.80 5.06
C GLY A 199 -12.29 -18.53 5.51
N ILE A 200 -13.48 -18.66 6.13
CA ILE A 200 -14.23 -17.52 6.68
C ILE A 200 -13.43 -16.85 7.81
N LEU A 201 -12.91 -17.63 8.76
CA LEU A 201 -12.15 -17.09 9.89
C LEU A 201 -10.87 -16.36 9.44
N ALA A 202 -10.10 -16.95 8.52
CA ALA A 202 -8.92 -16.33 7.96
C ALA A 202 -9.25 -15.08 7.11
N GLY A 203 -10.32 -15.14 6.32
CA GLY A 203 -10.80 -14.01 5.53
C GLY A 203 -11.22 -12.81 6.40
N VAL A 204 -11.94 -13.07 7.49
CA VAL A 204 -12.32 -12.05 8.49
C VAL A 204 -11.07 -11.47 9.16
N ALA A 205 -10.06 -12.29 9.48
CA ALA A 205 -8.79 -11.79 10.04
C ALA A 205 -8.05 -10.86 9.06
N ILE A 206 -8.01 -11.20 7.76
CA ILE A 206 -7.43 -10.32 6.73
C ILE A 206 -8.23 -9.02 6.60
N LEU A 207 -9.57 -9.09 6.63
CA LEU A 207 -10.44 -7.91 6.59
C LEU A 207 -10.12 -6.97 7.77
N PHE A 208 -9.90 -7.50 8.97
CA PHE A 208 -9.56 -6.69 10.14
C PHE A 208 -8.18 -6.03 9.99
N VAL A 209 -7.19 -6.76 9.47
CA VAL A 209 -5.87 -6.18 9.13
C VAL A 209 -6.03 -5.04 8.12
N ALA A 210 -6.86 -5.25 7.09
CA ALA A 210 -7.15 -4.25 6.06
C ALA A 210 -7.76 -2.98 6.66
N LEU A 211 -8.78 -3.13 7.51
CA LEU A 211 -9.46 -2.00 8.16
C LEU A 211 -8.52 -1.20 9.08
N ILE A 212 -7.66 -1.88 9.82
CA ILE A 212 -6.67 -1.22 10.69
C ILE A 212 -5.70 -0.39 9.83
N LEU A 213 -5.12 -1.00 8.78
CA LEU A 213 -4.19 -0.32 7.89
C LEU A 213 -4.83 0.85 7.15
N ASP A 214 -6.04 0.68 6.66
CA ASP A 214 -6.79 1.75 5.99
C ASP A 214 -7.00 2.94 6.93
N ARG A 215 -7.39 2.70 8.18
CA ARG A 215 -7.57 3.75 9.19
C ARG A 215 -6.27 4.45 9.57
N VAL A 216 -5.19 3.72 9.68
CA VAL A 216 -3.86 4.30 9.98
C VAL A 216 -3.38 5.17 8.82
N VAL A 217 -3.57 4.73 7.57
CA VAL A 217 -3.09 5.46 6.37
C VAL A 217 -3.96 6.67 6.06
N GLN A 218 -5.29 6.56 6.16
CA GLN A 218 -6.19 7.69 5.86
C GLN A 218 -6.17 8.77 6.94
N GLY A 219 -5.79 8.42 8.18
CA GLY A 219 -5.79 9.35 9.30
C GLY A 219 -7.19 9.89 9.63
N LYS A 220 -7.21 10.91 10.48
CA LYS A 220 -8.44 11.64 10.82
C LYS A 220 -8.82 12.49 9.61
N LYS A 221 -9.83 12.08 8.81
CA LYS A 221 -10.45 12.99 7.85
C LYS A 221 -10.91 14.21 8.65
N ARG A 222 -10.26 15.35 8.46
CA ARG A 222 -10.81 16.62 8.88
C ARG A 222 -12.05 16.85 8.00
N VAL A 223 -13.22 16.65 8.59
CA VAL A 223 -14.48 17.12 8.08
C VAL A 223 -14.48 18.64 8.23
#